data_74a51f599544f273b21d1879890ca3ca
#
_entry.id   74a51f599544f273b21d1879890ca3ca
#
_cell.length_a   1.000
_cell.length_b   1.000
_cell.length_c   1.000
_cell.angle_alpha   90.00
_cell.angle_beta   90.00
_cell.angle_gamma   90.00
#
_symmetry.space_group_name_H-M   'P 1'
#
loop_
_entity.id
_entity.type
_entity.pdbx_description
1 polymer ?
#
loop_
_entity_poly.entity_id
_entity_poly.type
_entity_poly.pdbx_seq_one_letter_code
_entity_poly.pdbx_strand_id
1 'polypeptide(L)'
;ANSLFERLILTERAAGRTDFIGTLHKQGRMHPDIADFANRKFYAREQLECVPLAHQLEQTLSYNETSEGETDDILKAHRMIFIPSKPCRQLNISEKVNTEEARIITDLLRRLYRQLGKNFDPQKSVGVIVPYRNQIAMIRKEIEKLGIPELEEISIDTVERYQGSQRDIILYSFTIQSRYQLDFLTANTFYEDGQP
;
A
#
# COMPACT_ATOMS: atom_id res chain seq x y z
N ALA A 1 26.03 2.56 -1.94
CA ALA A 1 26.64 3.14 -0.74
C ALA A 1 25.65 3.04 0.41
N ASN A 2 26.09 2.53 1.55
CA ASN A 2 25.26 2.45 2.74
C ASN A 2 24.84 3.86 3.19
N SER A 3 23.62 3.99 3.67
CA SER A 3 23.12 5.27 4.20
C SER A 3 24.00 5.74 5.37
N LEU A 4 24.00 7.04 5.65
CA LEU A 4 24.73 7.57 6.82
C LEU A 4 24.30 6.85 8.11
N PHE A 5 22.98 6.63 8.27
CA PHE A 5 22.42 5.96 9.43
C PHE A 5 22.93 4.52 9.57
N GLU A 6 22.94 3.76 8.48
CA GLU A 6 23.47 2.40 8.48
C GLU A 6 24.97 2.35 8.82
N ARG A 7 25.76 3.26 8.26
CA ARG A 7 27.19 3.37 8.58
C ARG A 7 27.43 3.66 10.06
N LEU A 8 26.64 4.57 10.64
CA LEU A 8 26.73 4.87 12.07
C LEU A 8 26.42 3.64 12.93
N ILE A 9 25.31 2.95 12.65
CA ILE A 9 24.94 1.73 13.37
C ILE A 9 26.05 0.67 13.28
N LEU A 10 26.56 0.41 12.07
CA LEU A 10 27.63 -0.58 11.87
C LEU A 10 28.91 -0.20 12.63
N THR A 11 29.27 1.10 12.63
CA THR A 11 30.45 1.60 13.36
C THR A 11 30.27 1.42 14.86
N GLU A 12 29.13 1.78 15.43
CA GLU A 12 28.87 1.65 16.86
C GLU A 12 28.82 0.17 17.29
N ARG A 13 28.20 -0.68 16.50
CA ARG A 13 28.18 -2.14 16.76
C ARG A 13 29.59 -2.75 16.69
N ALA A 14 30.39 -2.38 15.70
CA ALA A 14 31.77 -2.86 15.58
C ALA A 14 32.67 -2.40 16.74
N ALA A 15 32.39 -1.23 17.31
CA ALA A 15 33.08 -0.69 18.48
C ALA A 15 32.54 -1.23 19.82
N GLY A 16 31.55 -2.11 19.80
CA GLY A 16 30.90 -2.65 21.01
C GLY A 16 30.08 -1.63 21.81
N ARG A 17 29.77 -0.46 21.22
CA ARG A 17 28.99 0.60 21.86
C ARG A 17 27.53 0.46 21.48
N THR A 18 26.74 -0.13 22.37
CA THR A 18 25.29 -0.34 22.17
C THR A 18 24.44 0.76 22.82
N ASP A 19 25.00 1.58 23.67
CA ASP A 19 24.28 2.62 24.43
C ASP A 19 23.69 3.72 23.56
N PHE A 20 24.22 3.88 22.34
CA PHE A 20 23.74 4.85 21.35
C PHE A 20 22.75 4.24 20.34
N ILE A 21 22.43 2.94 20.46
CA ILE A 21 21.54 2.24 19.52
C ILE A 21 20.27 1.85 20.27
N GLY A 22 19.16 2.48 19.90
CA GLY A 22 17.83 2.11 20.38
C GLY A 22 17.02 1.44 19.27
N THR A 23 16.34 0.35 19.61
CA THR A 23 15.40 -0.33 18.70
C THR A 23 13.98 -0.09 19.16
N LEU A 24 13.14 0.37 18.24
CA LEU A 24 11.71 0.53 18.49
C LEU A 24 10.99 -0.78 18.16
N HIS A 25 10.30 -1.32 19.16
CA HIS A 25 9.55 -2.59 19.03
C HIS A 25 8.04 -2.39 18.94
N LYS A 26 7.56 -1.18 19.17
CA LYS A 26 6.12 -0.88 19.15
C LYS A 26 5.74 0.05 18.01
N GLN A 27 4.64 -0.25 17.35
CA GLN A 27 4.05 0.58 16.30
C GLN A 27 2.60 0.94 16.66
N GLY A 28 2.20 2.19 16.42
CA GLY A 28 0.87 2.72 16.72
C GLY A 28 -0.01 2.94 15.50
N ARG A 29 0.32 2.34 14.35
CA ARG A 29 -0.37 2.63 13.07
C ARG A 29 -1.25 1.47 12.59
N MET A 30 -0.66 0.29 12.41
CA MET A 30 -1.28 -0.82 11.72
C MET A 30 -2.08 -1.71 12.65
N HIS A 31 -3.20 -2.22 12.17
CA HIS A 31 -3.86 -3.38 12.78
C HIS A 31 -2.90 -4.58 12.83
N PRO A 32 -3.00 -5.47 13.85
CA PRO A 32 -2.14 -6.65 13.96
C PRO A 32 -2.05 -7.51 12.69
N ASP A 33 -3.17 -7.75 12.00
CA ASP A 33 -3.21 -8.56 10.78
C ASP A 33 -2.39 -7.97 9.64
N ILE A 34 -2.33 -6.62 9.55
CA ILE A 34 -1.48 -5.93 8.57
C ILE A 34 -0.03 -5.95 9.02
N ALA A 35 0.22 -5.73 10.30
CA ALA A 35 1.57 -5.76 10.88
C ALA A 35 2.22 -7.15 10.76
N ASP A 36 1.45 -8.23 10.82
CA ASP A 36 1.95 -9.60 10.68
C ASP A 36 2.66 -9.83 9.33
N PHE A 37 2.15 -9.27 8.24
CA PHE A 37 2.85 -9.35 6.96
C PHE A 37 4.22 -8.65 7.01
N ALA A 38 4.28 -7.45 7.56
CA ALA A 38 5.52 -6.69 7.71
C ALA A 38 6.49 -7.43 8.64
N ASN A 39 6.01 -7.97 9.74
CA ASN A 39 6.80 -8.73 10.69
C ASN A 39 7.43 -9.96 10.05
N ARG A 40 6.66 -10.75 9.32
CA ARG A 40 7.19 -11.96 8.65
C ARG A 40 8.21 -11.64 7.56
N LYS A 41 8.09 -10.50 6.87
CA LYS A 41 8.93 -10.18 5.72
C LYS A 41 10.13 -9.31 6.06
N PHE A 42 10.00 -8.39 6.99
CA PHE A 42 11.02 -7.36 7.25
C PHE A 42 11.52 -7.34 8.69
N TYR A 43 10.71 -7.76 9.65
CA TYR A 43 11.03 -7.68 11.08
C TYR A 43 11.02 -9.05 11.76
N ALA A 44 11.47 -10.10 11.06
CA ALA A 44 11.41 -11.47 11.57
C ALA A 44 12.19 -11.67 12.89
N ARG A 45 13.25 -10.88 13.10
CA ARG A 45 14.10 -10.96 14.32
C ARG A 45 13.62 -10.02 15.44
N GLU A 46 13.06 -8.90 15.07
CA GLU A 46 12.67 -7.82 15.97
C GLU A 46 11.22 -7.45 15.66
N GLN A 47 10.30 -8.35 15.98
CA GLN A 47 8.89 -8.18 15.65
C GLN A 47 8.33 -6.89 16.24
N LEU A 48 7.57 -6.15 15.43
CA LEU A 48 6.86 -4.97 15.87
C LEU A 48 5.56 -5.37 16.56
N GLU A 49 5.42 -4.97 17.81
CA GLU A 49 4.19 -5.12 18.57
C GLU A 49 3.26 -3.93 18.33
N CYS A 50 1.97 -4.18 18.29
CA CYS A 50 0.99 -3.10 18.23
C CYS A 50 0.85 -2.45 19.62
N VAL A 51 0.83 -1.12 19.65
CA VAL A 51 0.31 -0.39 20.80
C VAL A 51 -1.21 -0.59 20.76
N PRO A 52 -1.88 -1.04 21.85
CA PRO A 52 -3.31 -1.36 21.80
C PRO A 52 -4.19 -0.11 21.74
N LEU A 53 -4.04 0.67 20.68
CA LEU A 53 -4.87 1.83 20.40
C LEU A 53 -6.20 1.40 19.77
N ALA A 54 -7.26 2.16 20.00
CA ALA A 54 -8.62 1.80 19.56
C ALA A 54 -8.66 1.42 18.06
N HIS A 55 -8.10 2.25 17.19
CA HIS A 55 -8.07 1.99 15.74
C HIS A 55 -7.27 0.74 15.33
N GLN A 56 -6.33 0.27 16.17
CA GLN A 56 -5.59 -0.97 15.92
C GLN A 56 -6.35 -2.22 16.38
N LEU A 57 -7.33 -2.06 17.26
CA LEU A 57 -8.12 -3.15 17.83
C LEU A 57 -9.50 -3.29 17.16
N GLU A 58 -9.87 -2.34 16.32
CA GLU A 58 -11.13 -2.40 15.57
C GLU A 58 -11.21 -3.67 14.73
N GLN A 59 -12.27 -4.44 14.93
CA GLN A 59 -12.46 -5.70 14.22
C GLN A 59 -12.94 -5.46 12.79
N THR A 60 -13.77 -4.45 12.58
CA THR A 60 -14.33 -4.10 11.26
C THR A 60 -14.39 -2.58 11.10
N LEU A 61 -14.29 -2.12 9.86
CA LEU A 61 -14.69 -0.76 9.50
C LEU A 61 -16.23 -0.67 9.54
N SER A 62 -16.75 0.56 9.65
CA SER A 62 -18.20 0.82 9.70
C SER A 62 -18.83 0.65 8.31
N TYR A 63 -18.79 -0.57 7.80
CA TYR A 63 -19.43 -0.94 6.54
C TYR A 63 -20.95 -1.09 6.67
N ASN A 64 -21.67 -0.89 5.59
CA ASN A 64 -23.08 -1.24 5.48
C ASN A 64 -23.26 -2.76 5.64
N GLU A 65 -24.39 -3.19 6.22
CA GLU A 65 -24.70 -4.61 6.43
C GLU A 65 -24.87 -5.37 5.11
N THR A 66 -25.43 -4.71 4.09
CA THR A 66 -25.70 -5.32 2.77
C THR A 66 -24.43 -5.47 1.94
N SER A 67 -24.30 -6.61 1.27
CA SER A 67 -23.26 -6.91 0.29
C SER A 67 -23.87 -7.14 -1.09
N GLU A 68 -23.20 -6.68 -2.14
CA GLU A 68 -23.58 -6.97 -3.53
C GLU A 68 -22.62 -8.02 -4.13
N GLY A 69 -22.50 -9.16 -3.45
CA GLY A 69 -21.73 -10.31 -3.90
C GLY A 69 -20.43 -10.54 -3.17
N GLU A 70 -19.75 -11.61 -3.54
CA GLU A 70 -18.57 -12.17 -2.87
C GLU A 70 -17.42 -11.16 -2.67
N THR A 71 -17.22 -10.25 -3.62
CA THR A 71 -16.16 -9.21 -3.47
C THR A 71 -16.41 -8.33 -2.27
N ASP A 72 -17.65 -7.92 -2.02
CA ASP A 72 -17.98 -7.11 -0.85
C ASP A 72 -17.76 -7.90 0.45
N ASP A 73 -18.10 -9.19 0.44
CA ASP A 73 -17.91 -10.06 1.60
C ASP A 73 -16.41 -10.23 1.91
N ILE A 74 -15.58 -10.40 0.89
CA ILE A 74 -14.12 -10.47 1.02
C ILE A 74 -13.56 -9.16 1.58
N LEU A 75 -14.00 -8.01 1.05
CA LEU A 75 -13.56 -6.69 1.53
C LEU A 75 -13.90 -6.47 3.01
N LYS A 76 -15.05 -6.98 3.47
CA LYS A 76 -15.48 -6.88 4.86
C LYS A 76 -14.75 -7.85 5.80
N ALA A 77 -14.45 -9.05 5.30
CA ALA A 77 -13.90 -10.13 6.10
C ALA A 77 -12.38 -10.05 6.31
N HIS A 78 -11.65 -9.39 5.40
CA HIS A 78 -10.19 -9.42 5.39
C HIS A 78 -9.57 -8.03 5.38
N ARG A 79 -8.51 -7.84 6.17
CA ARG A 79 -7.76 -6.58 6.23
C ARG A 79 -6.60 -6.51 5.24
N MET A 80 -6.15 -7.65 4.75
CA MET A 80 -5.12 -7.73 3.73
C MET A 80 -5.59 -8.66 2.62
N ILE A 81 -5.74 -8.10 1.42
CA ILE A 81 -6.28 -8.80 0.25
C ILE A 81 -5.32 -8.61 -0.91
N PHE A 82 -4.99 -9.70 -1.58
CA PHE A 82 -4.25 -9.67 -2.85
C PHE A 82 -5.19 -10.06 -3.99
N ILE A 83 -5.36 -9.15 -4.95
CA ILE A 83 -6.19 -9.35 -6.13
C ILE A 83 -5.28 -9.46 -7.35
N PRO A 84 -5.15 -10.65 -7.97
CA PRO A 84 -4.34 -10.80 -9.16
C PRO A 84 -4.98 -10.12 -10.36
N SER A 85 -4.21 -9.31 -11.07
CA SER A 85 -4.61 -8.73 -12.36
C SER A 85 -4.02 -9.50 -13.54
N LYS A 86 -4.67 -9.41 -14.70
CA LYS A 86 -4.10 -9.95 -15.94
C LYS A 86 -3.19 -8.91 -16.59
N PRO A 87 -2.10 -9.33 -17.27
CA PRO A 87 -1.28 -8.41 -18.03
C PRO A 87 -2.12 -7.70 -19.12
N CYS A 88 -1.99 -6.37 -19.19
CA CYS A 88 -2.67 -5.58 -20.20
C CYS A 88 -1.78 -5.50 -21.46
N ARG A 89 -2.16 -6.24 -22.50
CA ARG A 89 -1.47 -6.25 -23.81
C ARG A 89 -2.14 -5.29 -24.78
N GLN A 90 -2.17 -4.01 -24.46
CA GLN A 90 -2.65 -3.01 -25.42
C GLN A 90 -1.47 -2.42 -26.20
N LEU A 91 -1.58 -2.48 -27.53
CA LEU A 91 -0.66 -1.80 -28.44
C LEU A 91 -0.71 -0.27 -28.14
N ASN A 92 0.45 0.37 -28.03
CA ASN A 92 0.60 1.82 -27.78
C ASN A 92 0.31 2.33 -26.36
N ILE A 93 0.18 1.49 -25.35
CA ILE A 93 0.16 1.93 -23.97
C ILE A 93 1.55 1.78 -23.36
N SER A 94 1.96 2.78 -22.57
CA SER A 94 3.20 2.74 -21.81
C SER A 94 3.24 1.52 -20.89
N GLU A 95 4.37 0.84 -20.78
CA GLU A 95 4.58 -0.25 -19.80
C GLU A 95 4.38 0.21 -18.35
N LYS A 96 4.35 1.52 -18.10
CA LYS A 96 4.09 2.13 -16.78
C LYS A 96 2.60 2.36 -16.51
N VAL A 97 1.73 1.73 -17.28
CA VAL A 97 0.26 1.81 -17.14
C VAL A 97 -0.33 0.42 -17.29
N ASN A 98 -1.18 0.03 -16.36
CA ASN A 98 -2.01 -1.16 -16.44
C ASN A 98 -3.48 -0.76 -16.36
N THR A 99 -4.17 -0.80 -17.49
CA THR A 99 -5.58 -0.40 -17.60
C THR A 99 -6.50 -1.36 -16.86
N GLU A 100 -6.15 -2.62 -16.79
CA GLU A 100 -6.93 -3.62 -16.05
C GLU A 100 -6.88 -3.37 -14.55
N GLU A 101 -5.67 -3.10 -14.01
CA GLU A 101 -5.55 -2.69 -12.62
C GLU A 101 -6.31 -1.40 -12.32
N ALA A 102 -6.26 -0.41 -13.24
CA ALA A 102 -7.02 0.83 -13.05
C ALA A 102 -8.52 0.57 -12.95
N ARG A 103 -9.08 -0.36 -13.73
CA ARG A 103 -10.50 -0.76 -13.63
C ARG A 103 -10.80 -1.50 -12.33
N ILE A 104 -9.93 -2.41 -11.91
CA ILE A 104 -10.07 -3.11 -10.63
C ILE A 104 -10.07 -2.10 -9.48
N ILE A 105 -9.11 -1.19 -9.44
CA ILE A 105 -9.04 -0.12 -8.43
C ILE A 105 -10.32 0.71 -8.42
N THR A 106 -10.82 1.09 -9.58
CA THR A 106 -12.03 1.90 -9.71
C THR A 106 -13.29 1.15 -9.25
N ASP A 107 -13.42 -0.15 -9.57
CA ASP A 107 -14.53 -0.96 -9.04
C ASP A 107 -14.44 -1.11 -7.51
N LEU A 108 -13.25 -1.34 -6.97
CA LEU A 108 -13.04 -1.38 -5.52
C LEU A 108 -13.41 -0.06 -4.85
N LEU A 109 -12.99 1.07 -5.41
CA LEU A 109 -13.34 2.41 -4.90
C LEU A 109 -14.86 2.63 -4.88
N ARG A 110 -15.56 2.26 -5.97
CA ARG A 110 -17.01 2.34 -6.06
C ARG A 110 -17.69 1.48 -4.98
N ARG A 111 -17.20 0.25 -4.77
CA ARG A 111 -17.70 -0.65 -3.72
C ARG A 111 -17.47 -0.09 -2.33
N LEU A 112 -16.26 0.37 -2.03
CA LEU A 112 -15.91 0.95 -0.74
C LEU A 112 -16.72 2.22 -0.45
N TYR A 113 -16.89 3.10 -1.44
CA TYR A 113 -17.75 4.28 -1.32
C TYR A 113 -19.18 3.90 -0.90
N ARG A 114 -19.77 2.91 -1.59
CA ARG A 114 -21.10 2.41 -1.26
C ARG A 114 -21.13 1.74 0.13
N GLN A 115 -20.13 0.94 0.47
CA GLN A 115 -20.08 0.21 1.74
C GLN A 115 -19.88 1.13 2.94
N LEU A 116 -19.11 2.20 2.79
CA LEU A 116 -18.92 3.19 3.84
C LEU A 116 -20.08 4.20 3.90
N GLY A 117 -20.76 4.43 2.79
CA GLY A 117 -21.93 5.31 2.69
C GLY A 117 -21.66 6.69 3.29
N LYS A 118 -22.49 7.11 4.25
CA LYS A 118 -22.34 8.41 4.94
C LYS A 118 -21.06 8.57 5.76
N ASN A 119 -20.36 7.47 6.03
CA ASN A 119 -19.09 7.48 6.77
C ASN A 119 -17.89 7.67 5.83
N PHE A 120 -18.11 7.72 4.52
CA PHE A 120 -17.02 7.95 3.57
C PHE A 120 -16.51 9.39 3.65
N ASP A 121 -15.22 9.55 3.88
CA ASP A 121 -14.50 10.82 3.89
C ASP A 121 -13.35 10.70 2.87
N PRO A 122 -13.35 11.51 1.78
CA PRO A 122 -12.32 11.44 0.73
C PRO A 122 -10.89 11.63 1.24
N GLN A 123 -10.73 12.32 2.38
CA GLN A 123 -9.41 12.62 2.94
C GLN A 123 -8.94 11.58 3.96
N LYS A 124 -9.81 10.66 4.39
CA LYS A 124 -9.51 9.68 5.45
C LYS A 124 -9.75 8.25 5.04
N SER A 125 -10.86 7.98 4.35
CA SER A 125 -11.33 6.61 4.15
C SER A 125 -10.43 5.79 3.25
N VAL A 126 -10.08 6.30 2.07
CA VAL A 126 -9.34 5.51 1.07
C VAL A 126 -8.24 6.32 0.42
N GLY A 127 -7.12 5.65 0.17
CA GLY A 127 -6.06 6.18 -0.65
C GLY A 127 -5.51 5.15 -1.61
N VAL A 128 -4.97 5.61 -2.73
CA VAL A 128 -4.39 4.74 -3.76
C VAL A 128 -2.90 5.04 -3.89
N ILE A 129 -2.10 3.99 -3.85
CA ILE A 129 -0.65 4.09 -4.03
C ILE A 129 -0.26 3.38 -5.33
N VAL A 130 0.60 4.01 -6.11
CA VAL A 130 1.10 3.47 -7.38
C VAL A 130 2.62 3.66 -7.50
N PRO A 131 3.34 2.80 -8.23
CA PRO A 131 4.76 3.00 -8.46
C PRO A 131 5.06 4.05 -9.55
N TYR A 132 4.11 4.32 -10.45
CA TYR A 132 4.32 5.19 -11.61
C TYR A 132 3.27 6.27 -11.75
N ARG A 133 3.69 7.51 -11.97
CA ARG A 133 2.77 8.66 -12.18
C ARG A 133 1.79 8.47 -13.33
N ASN A 134 2.19 7.74 -14.38
CA ASN A 134 1.31 7.50 -15.53
C ASN A 134 0.07 6.67 -15.12
N GLN A 135 0.20 5.79 -14.13
CA GLN A 135 -0.93 5.02 -13.59
C GLN A 135 -1.92 5.91 -12.84
N ILE A 136 -1.46 6.98 -12.20
CA ILE A 136 -2.35 7.96 -11.55
C ILE A 136 -3.34 8.54 -12.56
N ALA A 137 -2.83 9.00 -13.70
CA ALA A 137 -3.67 9.58 -14.75
C ALA A 137 -4.71 8.58 -15.28
N MET A 138 -4.30 7.30 -15.44
CA MET A 138 -5.21 6.24 -15.87
C MET A 138 -6.30 5.97 -14.86
N ILE A 139 -5.97 5.85 -13.56
CA ILE A 139 -6.94 5.63 -12.48
C ILE A 139 -7.89 6.83 -12.40
N ARG A 140 -7.38 8.07 -12.46
CA ARG A 140 -8.22 9.28 -12.47
C ARG A 140 -9.25 9.26 -13.59
N LYS A 141 -8.82 8.92 -14.81
CA LYS A 141 -9.69 8.81 -15.96
C LYS A 141 -10.79 7.74 -15.79
N GLU A 142 -10.50 6.64 -15.12
CA GLU A 142 -11.51 5.62 -14.83
C GLU A 142 -12.47 6.07 -13.72
N ILE A 143 -11.98 6.80 -12.70
CA ILE A 143 -12.81 7.37 -11.63
C ILE A 143 -13.80 8.40 -12.18
N GLU A 144 -13.36 9.31 -13.05
CA GLU A 144 -14.21 10.32 -13.70
C GLU A 144 -15.44 9.69 -14.37
N LYS A 145 -15.31 8.50 -14.93
CA LYS A 145 -16.45 7.79 -15.57
C LYS A 145 -17.53 7.37 -14.57
N LEU A 146 -17.22 7.30 -13.28
CA LEU A 146 -18.20 6.95 -12.25
C LEU A 146 -19.15 8.11 -11.95
N GLY A 147 -18.72 9.37 -12.17
CA GLY A 147 -19.49 10.56 -11.85
C GLY A 147 -19.77 10.70 -10.35
N ILE A 148 -18.85 10.26 -9.50
CA ILE A 148 -18.93 10.35 -8.03
C ILE A 148 -17.88 11.36 -7.57
N PRO A 149 -18.29 12.61 -7.25
CA PRO A 149 -17.36 13.70 -6.93
C PRO A 149 -16.42 13.38 -5.77
N GLU A 150 -16.90 12.70 -4.74
CA GLU A 150 -16.11 12.35 -3.56
C GLU A 150 -14.95 11.41 -3.90
N LEU A 151 -15.09 10.56 -4.92
CA LEU A 151 -14.03 9.69 -5.40
C LEU A 151 -12.96 10.44 -6.22
N GLU A 152 -13.32 11.57 -6.80
CA GLU A 152 -12.37 12.43 -7.51
C GLU A 152 -11.42 13.17 -6.55
N GLU A 153 -11.84 13.36 -5.30
CA GLU A 153 -11.08 14.06 -4.26
C GLU A 153 -10.10 13.17 -3.50
N ILE A 154 -10.18 11.83 -3.62
CA ILE A 154 -9.27 10.92 -2.89
C ILE A 154 -7.81 11.13 -3.27
N SER A 155 -6.91 10.79 -2.36
CA SER A 155 -5.47 10.82 -2.63
C SER A 155 -5.05 9.65 -3.51
N ILE A 156 -4.42 9.94 -4.64
CA ILE A 156 -3.74 8.94 -5.49
C ILE A 156 -2.34 9.47 -5.74
N ASP A 157 -1.29 8.78 -5.26
CA ASP A 157 0.07 9.26 -5.42
C ASP A 157 1.09 8.10 -5.43
N THR A 158 2.35 8.45 -5.67
CA THR A 158 3.44 7.48 -5.60
C THR A 158 3.82 7.18 -4.14
N VAL A 159 4.52 6.05 -3.93
CA VAL A 159 4.97 5.61 -2.60
C VAL A 159 5.70 6.72 -1.86
N GLU A 160 6.65 7.41 -2.53
CA GLU A 160 7.48 8.45 -1.93
C GLU A 160 6.65 9.66 -1.48
N ARG A 161 5.66 10.05 -2.27
CA ARG A 161 4.79 11.19 -1.96
C ARG A 161 3.74 10.86 -0.91
N TYR A 162 3.39 9.58 -0.81
CA TYR A 162 2.45 9.10 0.20
C TYR A 162 3.07 8.97 1.59
N GLN A 163 4.41 8.99 1.67
CA GLN A 163 5.14 8.86 2.92
C GLN A 163 4.68 9.93 3.94
N GLY A 164 4.37 9.49 5.16
CA GLY A 164 3.84 10.34 6.23
C GLY A 164 2.32 10.51 6.22
N SER A 165 1.64 10.11 5.15
CA SER A 165 0.17 10.07 5.07
C SER A 165 -0.38 8.75 5.62
N GLN A 166 -1.66 8.75 5.96
CA GLN A 166 -2.40 7.55 6.37
C GLN A 166 -3.84 7.62 5.89
N ARG A 167 -4.44 6.47 5.66
CA ARG A 167 -5.87 6.29 5.34
C ARG A 167 -6.33 5.01 6.02
N ASP A 168 -7.64 4.89 6.21
CA ASP A 168 -8.24 3.69 6.79
C ASP A 168 -8.03 2.48 5.86
N ILE A 169 -8.12 2.72 4.55
CA ILE A 169 -7.92 1.71 3.50
C ILE A 169 -6.88 2.20 2.51
N ILE A 170 -5.92 1.36 2.18
CA ILE A 170 -4.94 1.61 1.12
C ILE A 170 -5.13 0.58 0.00
N LEU A 171 -5.33 1.09 -1.20
CA LEU A 171 -5.28 0.29 -2.43
C LEU A 171 -3.93 0.49 -3.10
N TYR A 172 -3.19 -0.58 -3.31
CA TYR A 172 -1.89 -0.53 -3.99
C TYR A 172 -2.00 -1.15 -5.38
N SER A 173 -1.83 -0.34 -6.43
CA SER A 173 -1.75 -0.82 -7.81
C SER A 173 -0.29 -1.06 -8.17
N PHE A 174 0.09 -2.30 -8.39
CA PHE A 174 1.47 -2.66 -8.72
C PHE A 174 1.90 -2.22 -10.12
N THR A 175 0.96 -2.11 -11.05
CA THR A 175 1.19 -1.72 -12.45
C THR A 175 2.15 -2.65 -13.21
N ILE A 176 2.51 -3.80 -12.63
CA ILE A 176 3.48 -4.75 -13.17
C ILE A 176 2.84 -5.58 -14.26
N GLN A 177 3.46 -5.63 -15.43
CA GLN A 177 3.01 -6.42 -16.57
C GLN A 177 4.04 -7.47 -17.03
N SER A 178 5.27 -7.38 -16.54
CA SER A 178 6.35 -8.30 -16.88
C SER A 178 7.25 -8.58 -15.67
N ARG A 179 7.96 -9.70 -15.74
CA ARG A 179 8.93 -10.07 -14.69
C ARG A 179 10.06 -9.03 -14.60
N TYR A 180 10.50 -8.49 -15.71
CA TYR A 180 11.53 -7.44 -15.73
C TYR A 180 11.11 -6.20 -14.91
N GLN A 181 9.84 -5.78 -15.01
CA GLN A 181 9.34 -4.67 -14.20
C GLN A 181 9.27 -5.03 -12.72
N LEU A 182 8.90 -6.27 -12.39
CA LEU A 182 8.93 -6.74 -11.02
C LEU A 182 10.36 -6.72 -10.47
N ASP A 183 11.30 -7.27 -11.20
CA ASP A 183 12.71 -7.29 -10.82
C ASP A 183 13.25 -5.87 -10.64
N PHE A 184 12.86 -4.92 -11.50
CA PHE A 184 13.23 -3.51 -11.38
C PHE A 184 12.64 -2.84 -10.14
N LEU A 185 11.36 -3.06 -9.82
CA LEU A 185 10.70 -2.48 -8.65
C LEU A 185 11.16 -3.12 -7.33
N THR A 186 11.55 -4.39 -7.38
CA THR A 186 12.01 -5.14 -6.20
C THR A 186 13.53 -5.17 -6.09
N ALA A 187 14.25 -4.64 -7.08
CA ALA A 187 15.69 -4.55 -7.07
C ALA A 187 16.15 -3.59 -5.97
N ASN A 188 16.30 -4.11 -4.77
CA ASN A 188 17.10 -3.51 -3.71
C ASN A 188 18.60 -3.55 -4.06
N THR A 189 18.92 -3.84 -5.30
CA THR A 189 20.28 -3.97 -5.79
C THR A 189 20.81 -2.59 -6.10
N PHE A 190 21.29 -1.98 -5.07
CA PHE A 190 22.41 -1.08 -5.24
C PHE A 190 23.62 -1.94 -5.60
N TYR A 191 23.76 -2.25 -6.88
CA TYR A 191 25.02 -2.77 -7.39
C TYR A 191 26.01 -1.61 -7.38
N GLU A 192 26.77 -1.48 -6.33
CA GLU A 192 28.06 -0.84 -6.40
C GLU A 192 29.02 -1.91 -6.89
N ASP A 193 29.72 -1.62 -7.99
CA ASP A 193 30.81 -2.43 -8.54
C ASP A 193 30.43 -3.83 -9.10
N GLY A 194 29.21 -4.00 -9.63
CA GLY A 194 28.84 -5.22 -10.35
C GLY A 194 28.74 -6.47 -9.48
N GLN A 195 28.62 -6.32 -8.17
CA GLN A 195 28.31 -7.40 -7.23
C GLN A 195 26.93 -7.20 -6.61
N PRO A 196 26.11 -8.28 -6.45
CA PRO A 196 24.82 -8.23 -5.78
C PRO A 196 24.94 -7.89 -4.31
#